data_7f168649275986297f873842ff33bd99
#
_entry.id   7f168649275986297f873842ff33bd99
#
_cell.length_a   1.000
_cell.length_b   1.000
_cell.length_c   1.000
_cell.angle_alpha   90.00
_cell.angle_beta   90.00
_cell.angle_gamma   90.00
#
_symmetry.space_group_name_H-M   'P 1'
#
loop_
_entity.id
_entity.type
_entity.pdbx_description
1 polymer ?
#
loop_
_entity_poly.entity_id
_entity_poly.type
_entity_poly.pdbx_seq_one_letter_code
_entity_poly.pdbx_strand_id
1 'polypeptide(L)'
;MKDNQNKVLYSFADEDVAGLHVHISSGNGKIGHIWNVSTVPGDALNAPSVSRDGKQVRITDVPGTCGGVCKDCHNFCYAFDSIRQHHNACASSWSENTLVYRKDVDRFMKEIDDAITEKNSKPHGKKVEEFRINVSGELESYRSLLLWIELAKKHPETRFGIYTKRFSWVVDYLRENNKFPANFFINASEWNHNIDSLKPQIEGKTNIFAYCDSLAEAQEYLDKGYRMCRAIDYRGRHTGIKCDECGYCYGRYGIVNVFVLDHSSAGRVRLAKEAKQLKKEGKLDAMTSRIAKAQETESKEAVK
;
A
#
# COMPACT_ATOMS: atom_id res chain seq x y z
N MET A 1 31.26 -3.25 27.60
CA MET A 1 30.65 -2.74 26.35
C MET A 1 29.16 -2.59 26.63
N LYS A 2 28.82 -1.51 27.30
CA LYS A 2 27.44 -1.12 27.63
C LYS A 2 27.20 0.22 26.96
N ASP A 3 25.96 0.39 26.47
CA ASP A 3 25.36 1.68 26.15
C ASP A 3 25.85 2.46 24.94
N ASN A 4 25.63 1.86 23.75
CA ASN A 4 25.44 2.69 22.57
C ASN A 4 24.03 2.53 21.95
N GLN A 5 23.13 1.80 22.62
CA GLN A 5 21.76 1.60 22.12
C GLN A 5 20.81 2.77 22.42
N ASN A 6 21.19 3.71 23.28
CA ASN A 6 20.32 4.83 23.70
C ASN A 6 20.71 6.19 23.13
N LYS A 7 21.62 6.28 22.19
CA LYS A 7 22.20 7.57 21.78
C LYS A 7 21.74 8.11 20.44
N VAL A 8 20.70 7.58 19.86
CA VAL A 8 20.10 8.17 18.65
C VAL A 8 18.58 8.16 18.79
N LEU A 9 18.07 8.72 19.85
CA LEU A 9 16.86 9.50 19.76
C LEU A 9 17.28 10.75 18.99
N TYR A 10 17.15 10.73 17.67
CA TYR A 10 17.16 11.96 16.93
C TYR A 10 16.11 12.84 17.58
N SER A 11 16.56 13.90 18.18
CA SER A 11 15.75 15.06 18.41
C SER A 11 15.40 15.56 17.02
N PHE A 12 14.30 15.04 16.44
CA PHE A 12 13.73 15.56 15.20
C PHE A 12 13.55 17.09 15.27
N ALA A 13 13.67 17.66 16.46
CA ALA A 13 13.60 19.08 16.70
C ALA A 13 14.72 19.87 16.02
N ASP A 14 15.88 19.30 15.81
CA ASP A 14 17.07 20.05 15.45
C ASP A 14 17.60 19.76 14.04
N GLU A 15 16.98 18.81 13.27
CA GLU A 15 17.41 18.56 11.90
C GLU A 15 16.89 19.64 10.94
N ASP A 16 17.82 20.32 10.27
CA ASP A 16 17.53 21.20 9.15
C ASP A 16 17.17 20.36 7.91
N VAL A 17 15.94 20.49 7.46
CA VAL A 17 15.44 19.83 6.24
C VAL A 17 15.49 20.74 5.01
N ALA A 18 16.06 21.93 5.11
CA ALA A 18 16.06 22.93 4.04
C ALA A 18 16.68 22.42 2.73
N GLY A 19 17.73 21.56 2.83
CA GLY A 19 18.40 20.97 1.68
C GLY A 19 17.81 19.65 1.19
N LEU A 20 16.79 19.10 1.87
CA LEU A 20 16.15 17.83 1.49
C LEU A 20 14.99 18.10 0.52
N HIS A 21 14.67 17.12 -0.31
CA HIS A 21 13.55 17.17 -1.26
C HIS A 21 12.68 15.94 -1.17
N VAL A 22 11.43 16.06 -1.62
CA VAL A 22 10.52 14.94 -1.70
C VAL A 22 10.84 14.08 -2.91
N HIS A 23 11.17 12.81 -2.66
CA HIS A 23 11.44 11.82 -3.70
C HIS A 23 10.15 11.15 -4.14
N ILE A 24 9.73 11.44 -5.35
CA ILE A 24 8.57 10.84 -6.02
C ILE A 24 9.08 9.82 -7.02
N SER A 25 8.61 8.58 -6.93
CA SER A 25 8.89 7.52 -7.91
C SER A 25 7.84 7.52 -9.01
N SER A 26 8.27 7.32 -10.25
CA SER A 26 7.38 7.16 -11.40
C SER A 26 6.91 5.72 -11.63
N GLY A 27 7.06 4.86 -10.61
CA GLY A 27 6.61 3.48 -10.63
C GLY A 27 7.72 2.45 -10.35
N ASN A 28 7.35 1.17 -10.44
CA ASN A 28 8.27 0.03 -10.29
C ASN A 28 7.71 -1.21 -11.00
N GLY A 29 8.46 -2.31 -10.95
CA GLY A 29 8.10 -3.56 -11.64
C GLY A 29 6.74 -4.14 -11.27
N LYS A 30 6.22 -3.90 -10.04
CA LYS A 30 4.94 -4.42 -9.56
C LYS A 30 3.77 -3.47 -9.86
N ILE A 31 3.96 -2.18 -9.58
CA ILE A 31 2.87 -1.20 -9.71
C ILE A 31 2.79 -0.57 -11.10
N GLY A 32 3.76 -0.84 -11.98
CA GLY A 32 3.82 -0.25 -13.31
C GLY A 32 4.25 1.21 -13.26
N HIS A 33 3.57 2.07 -14.01
CA HIS A 33 3.88 3.50 -14.13
C HIS A 33 3.13 4.39 -13.13
N ILE A 34 2.60 3.81 -12.06
CA ILE A 34 1.91 4.58 -11.03
C ILE A 34 2.90 5.43 -10.25
N TRP A 35 2.71 6.74 -10.29
CA TRP A 35 3.49 7.68 -9.48
C TRP A 35 3.24 7.43 -8.01
N ASN A 36 4.28 7.55 -7.20
CA ASN A 36 4.15 7.21 -5.79
C ASN A 36 5.17 7.92 -4.91
N VAL A 37 4.83 8.04 -3.66
CA VAL A 37 5.71 8.45 -2.58
C VAL A 37 5.75 7.36 -1.51
N SER A 38 6.85 7.26 -0.80
CA SER A 38 7.03 6.33 0.31
C SER A 38 7.74 7.00 1.47
N THR A 39 7.38 6.57 2.67
CA THR A 39 8.05 6.93 3.92
C THR A 39 8.66 5.69 4.57
N VAL A 40 9.48 5.86 5.59
CA VAL A 40 10.10 4.75 6.32
C VAL A 40 9.00 3.88 6.96
N PRO A 41 9.01 2.56 6.74
CA PRO A 41 8.04 1.65 7.36
C PRO A 41 8.38 1.37 8.83
N GLY A 42 7.41 0.83 9.57
CA GLY A 42 7.57 0.41 10.96
C GLY A 42 7.15 1.46 11.96
N ASP A 43 7.27 1.11 13.23
CA ASP A 43 6.91 1.94 14.37
C ASP A 43 8.13 2.27 15.25
N ALA A 44 9.28 1.68 14.97
CA ALA A 44 10.49 1.83 15.74
C ALA A 44 11.69 2.22 14.85
N LEU A 45 12.66 2.85 15.50
CA LEU A 45 13.97 3.23 14.95
C LEU A 45 14.76 2.05 14.36
N ASN A 46 14.42 0.84 14.77
CA ASN A 46 15.14 -0.37 14.43
C ASN A 46 14.21 -1.37 13.74
N ALA A 47 13.94 -1.16 12.48
CA ALA A 47 13.50 -2.29 11.68
C ALA A 47 14.64 -3.32 11.65
N PRO A 48 14.47 -4.53 12.21
CA PRO A 48 15.53 -5.52 12.19
C PRO A 48 15.79 -5.92 10.75
N SER A 49 16.87 -5.45 10.18
CA SER A 49 17.40 -6.02 8.96
C SER A 49 18.54 -6.94 9.31
N VAL A 50 18.53 -8.10 8.70
CA VAL A 50 19.60 -9.06 8.83
C VAL A 50 20.38 -9.02 7.53
N SER A 51 21.67 -8.69 7.59
CA SER A 51 22.55 -8.77 6.44
C SER A 51 22.70 -10.21 5.96
N ARG A 52 23.26 -10.42 4.75
CA ARG A 52 23.49 -11.76 4.20
C ARG A 52 24.38 -12.64 5.07
N ASP A 53 25.21 -12.05 5.92
CA ASP A 53 26.09 -12.72 6.88
C ASP A 53 25.42 -12.91 8.26
N GLY A 54 24.11 -12.66 8.38
CA GLY A 54 23.34 -12.87 9.61
C GLY A 54 23.47 -11.79 10.66
N LYS A 55 24.19 -10.68 10.38
CA LYS A 55 24.31 -9.56 11.31
C LYS A 55 23.12 -8.62 11.19
N GLN A 56 22.66 -8.10 12.32
CA GLN A 56 21.70 -7.00 12.32
C GLN A 56 22.35 -5.75 11.74
N VAL A 57 21.76 -5.22 10.68
CA VAL A 57 22.18 -3.97 10.03
C VAL A 57 21.09 -2.94 10.25
N ARG A 58 21.46 -1.80 10.77
CA ARG A 58 20.58 -0.65 10.86
C ARG A 58 20.34 -0.11 9.44
N ILE A 59 19.08 -0.05 9.02
CA ILE A 59 18.72 0.34 7.66
C ILE A 59 18.65 1.86 7.53
N THR A 60 18.10 2.52 8.54
CA THR A 60 17.96 3.98 8.61
C THR A 60 17.89 4.41 10.07
N ASP A 61 18.28 5.65 10.30
CA ASP A 61 18.18 6.28 11.63
C ASP A 61 16.84 7.02 11.82
N VAL A 62 16.05 7.13 10.75
CA VAL A 62 14.75 7.80 10.77
C VAL A 62 13.68 6.83 11.24
N PRO A 63 12.90 7.15 12.29
CA PRO A 63 11.80 6.31 12.74
C PRO A 63 10.73 6.16 11.66
N GLY A 64 10.15 4.95 11.59
CA GLY A 64 9.07 4.67 10.65
C GLY A 64 7.75 5.38 11.01
N THR A 65 6.89 5.52 10.01
CA THR A 65 5.61 6.23 10.10
C THR A 65 4.43 5.34 10.53
N CYS A 66 4.65 4.02 10.69
CA CYS A 66 3.55 3.07 10.91
C CYS A 66 3.12 2.92 12.37
N GLY A 67 3.55 3.78 13.29
CA GLY A 67 3.27 3.66 14.73
C GLY A 67 1.81 3.28 15.03
N GLY A 68 1.61 2.25 15.86
CA GLY A 68 0.30 1.74 16.26
C GLY A 68 -0.42 0.84 15.25
N VAL A 69 0.22 0.41 14.15
CA VAL A 69 -0.34 -0.63 13.28
C VAL A 69 -0.19 -2.03 13.89
N CYS A 70 -0.95 -2.99 13.38
CA CYS A 70 -0.97 -4.34 13.92
C CYS A 70 0.40 -5.04 13.82
N LYS A 71 0.72 -5.88 14.81
CA LYS A 71 1.97 -6.65 14.88
C LYS A 71 2.17 -7.56 13.66
N ASP A 72 1.10 -8.15 13.14
CA ASP A 72 1.18 -9.05 11.99
C ASP A 72 1.67 -8.31 10.75
N CYS A 73 1.17 -7.09 10.50
CA CYS A 73 1.68 -6.26 9.42
C CYS A 73 3.18 -6.00 9.56
N HIS A 74 3.65 -5.72 10.77
CA HIS A 74 5.06 -5.47 11.04
C HIS A 74 5.92 -6.70 10.74
N ASN A 75 5.47 -7.90 11.15
CA ASN A 75 6.21 -9.14 10.97
C ASN A 75 6.35 -9.57 9.51
N PHE A 76 5.39 -9.20 8.65
CA PHE A 76 5.34 -9.60 7.24
C PHE A 76 5.46 -8.40 6.28
N CYS A 77 5.99 -7.29 6.75
CA CYS A 77 6.08 -6.07 5.96
C CYS A 77 7.08 -6.21 4.80
N TYR A 78 6.57 -6.24 3.58
CA TYR A 78 7.40 -6.31 2.37
C TYR A 78 8.32 -5.08 2.20
N ALA A 79 7.98 -3.96 2.82
CA ALA A 79 8.79 -2.75 2.71
C ALA A 79 10.15 -2.90 3.40
N PHE A 80 10.25 -3.70 4.45
CA PHE A 80 11.54 -4.04 5.04
C PHE A 80 12.43 -4.83 4.07
N ASP A 81 11.85 -5.74 3.29
CA ASP A 81 12.58 -6.46 2.25
C ASP A 81 13.03 -5.52 1.13
N SER A 82 12.19 -4.57 0.75
CA SER A 82 12.53 -3.56 -0.27
C SER A 82 13.70 -2.69 0.18
N ILE A 83 13.70 -2.20 1.43
CA ILE A 83 14.82 -1.44 1.98
C ILE A 83 16.10 -2.28 2.00
N ARG A 84 16.03 -3.55 2.41
CA ARG A 84 17.19 -4.45 2.44
C ARG A 84 17.78 -4.69 1.05
N GLN A 85 16.93 -4.91 0.05
CA GLN A 85 17.34 -5.22 -1.32
C GLN A 85 17.84 -3.98 -2.08
N HIS A 86 17.27 -2.81 -1.78
CA HIS A 86 17.52 -1.56 -2.47
C HIS A 86 17.98 -0.46 -1.51
N HIS A 87 18.88 -0.81 -0.58
CA HIS A 87 19.28 0.01 0.56
C HIS A 87 19.61 1.45 0.16
N ASN A 88 20.47 1.66 -0.81
CA ASN A 88 20.91 3.02 -1.18
C ASN A 88 19.79 3.87 -1.78
N ALA A 89 18.85 3.27 -2.50
CA ALA A 89 17.76 4.01 -3.12
C ALA A 89 16.56 4.19 -2.15
N CYS A 90 16.10 3.09 -1.56
CA CYS A 90 14.90 3.15 -0.71
C CYS A 90 15.18 3.77 0.67
N ALA A 91 16.30 3.41 1.32
CA ALA A 91 16.57 3.92 2.66
C ALA A 91 16.80 5.44 2.66
N SER A 92 17.58 5.96 1.71
CA SER A 92 17.82 7.40 1.60
C SER A 92 16.55 8.16 1.27
N SER A 93 15.91 7.85 0.13
CA SER A 93 14.73 8.59 -0.33
C SER A 93 13.54 8.50 0.64
N TRP A 94 13.31 7.34 1.27
CA TRP A 94 12.23 7.20 2.24
C TRP A 94 12.53 7.91 3.57
N SER A 95 13.81 7.97 3.96
CA SER A 95 14.24 8.74 5.13
C SER A 95 14.05 10.24 4.92
N GLU A 96 14.52 10.76 3.77
CA GLU A 96 14.34 12.16 3.43
C GLU A 96 12.86 12.54 3.32
N ASN A 97 12.05 11.72 2.65
CA ASN A 97 10.59 11.92 2.61
C ASN A 97 9.97 11.97 4.01
N THR A 98 10.40 11.08 4.92
CA THR A 98 9.87 11.04 6.29
C THR A 98 10.28 12.27 7.09
N LEU A 99 11.51 12.72 6.92
CA LEU A 99 12.01 13.95 7.59
C LEU A 99 11.24 15.18 7.10
N VAL A 100 11.16 15.39 5.78
CA VAL A 100 10.39 16.52 5.22
C VAL A 100 8.92 16.45 5.65
N TYR A 101 8.31 15.28 5.57
CA TYR A 101 6.91 15.07 5.96
C TYR A 101 6.63 15.45 7.43
N ARG A 102 7.54 15.09 8.36
CA ARG A 102 7.36 15.39 9.78
C ARG A 102 7.68 16.82 10.15
N LYS A 103 8.68 17.40 9.51
CA LYS A 103 9.15 18.75 9.82
C LYS A 103 8.35 19.85 9.15
N ASP A 104 7.96 19.60 7.92
CA ASP A 104 7.28 20.56 7.07
C ASP A 104 6.30 19.85 6.12
N VAL A 105 5.19 19.39 6.69
CA VAL A 105 4.17 18.67 5.93
C VAL A 105 3.57 19.52 4.81
N ASP A 106 3.49 20.83 4.99
CA ASP A 106 2.93 21.73 3.99
C ASP A 106 3.88 21.84 2.78
N ARG A 107 5.19 21.90 3.03
CA ARG A 107 6.21 21.79 1.97
C ARG A 107 6.20 20.43 1.30
N PHE A 108 6.10 19.31 2.07
CA PHE A 108 6.00 17.97 1.54
C PHE A 108 4.85 17.86 0.54
N MET A 109 3.67 18.36 0.91
CA MET A 109 2.50 18.35 0.04
C MET A 109 2.68 19.28 -1.16
N LYS A 110 3.30 20.45 -0.97
CA LYS A 110 3.57 21.42 -2.04
C LYS A 110 4.51 20.85 -3.10
N GLU A 111 5.59 20.19 -2.72
CA GLU A 111 6.52 19.59 -3.68
C GLU A 111 5.85 18.49 -4.53
N ILE A 112 4.93 17.72 -3.95
CA ILE A 112 4.12 16.75 -4.68
C ILE A 112 3.13 17.43 -5.63
N ASP A 113 2.44 18.45 -5.16
CA ASP A 113 1.51 19.28 -5.95
C ASP A 113 2.21 19.87 -7.18
N ASP A 114 3.36 20.49 -6.97
CA ASP A 114 4.19 21.09 -8.02
C ASP A 114 4.63 20.03 -9.06
N ALA A 115 5.06 18.87 -8.60
CA ALA A 115 5.51 17.78 -9.48
C ALA A 115 4.37 17.23 -10.36
N ILE A 116 3.18 17.02 -9.78
CA ILE A 116 2.00 16.57 -10.54
C ILE A 116 1.58 17.66 -11.53
N THR A 117 1.52 18.90 -11.09
CA THR A 117 1.17 20.07 -11.93
C THR A 117 2.12 20.19 -13.10
N GLU A 118 3.44 20.20 -12.86
CA GLU A 118 4.45 20.26 -13.91
C GLU A 118 4.30 19.13 -14.91
N LYS A 119 4.12 17.89 -14.41
CA LYS A 119 3.97 16.73 -15.29
C LYS A 119 2.71 16.83 -16.14
N ASN A 120 1.60 17.26 -15.53
CA ASN A 120 0.31 17.36 -16.20
C ASN A 120 0.18 18.57 -17.13
N SER A 121 1.02 19.59 -16.97
CA SER A 121 1.03 20.77 -17.87
C SER A 121 1.66 20.48 -19.25
N LYS A 122 2.44 19.42 -19.40
CA LYS A 122 3.16 19.10 -20.65
C LYS A 122 2.19 18.69 -21.75
N PRO A 123 2.09 19.42 -22.89
CA PRO A 123 1.03 19.20 -23.89
C PRO A 123 1.02 17.80 -24.50
N HIS A 124 2.21 17.22 -24.70
CA HIS A 124 2.39 15.88 -25.31
C HIS A 124 2.93 14.85 -24.33
N GLY A 125 2.96 15.18 -23.03
CA GLY A 125 3.46 14.30 -21.97
C GLY A 125 2.40 13.32 -21.49
N LYS A 126 2.80 12.12 -21.12
CA LYS A 126 1.91 11.20 -20.38
C LYS A 126 1.58 11.85 -19.02
N LYS A 127 0.29 12.02 -18.74
CA LYS A 127 -0.21 12.60 -17.50
C LYS A 127 0.00 11.66 -16.31
N VAL A 128 -0.07 12.18 -15.09
CA VAL A 128 -0.15 11.37 -13.87
C VAL A 128 -1.59 10.91 -13.72
N GLU A 129 -1.92 9.74 -14.27
CA GLU A 129 -3.27 9.18 -14.18
C GLU A 129 -3.57 8.61 -12.80
N GLU A 130 -2.55 8.03 -12.16
CA GLU A 130 -2.67 7.36 -10.87
C GLU A 130 -1.49 7.73 -9.98
N PHE A 131 -1.78 8.03 -8.71
CA PHE A 131 -0.79 8.34 -7.69
C PHE A 131 -1.02 7.46 -6.46
N ARG A 132 0.00 6.71 -6.02
CA ARG A 132 -0.07 5.90 -4.81
C ARG A 132 0.57 6.61 -3.63
N ILE A 133 -0.26 6.87 -2.65
CA ILE A 133 0.17 7.41 -1.36
C ILE A 133 0.73 6.26 -0.52
N ASN A 134 1.92 6.44 0.01
CA ASN A 134 2.58 5.49 0.91
C ASN A 134 2.63 4.05 0.36
N VAL A 135 3.47 3.82 -0.68
CA VAL A 135 3.82 2.44 -1.06
C VAL A 135 4.48 1.73 0.13
N SER A 136 5.25 2.47 0.92
CA SER A 136 5.81 2.11 2.21
C SER A 136 5.47 3.19 3.23
N GLY A 137 5.30 2.82 4.48
CA GLY A 137 4.89 3.71 5.57
C GLY A 137 3.37 3.82 5.71
N GLU A 138 2.92 4.75 6.53
CA GLU A 138 1.51 4.97 6.88
C GLU A 138 1.25 6.46 7.15
N LEU A 139 -0.01 6.86 7.18
CA LEU A 139 -0.42 8.17 7.67
C LEU A 139 -0.07 8.32 9.16
N GLU A 140 0.50 9.46 9.55
CA GLU A 140 0.87 9.71 10.96
C GLU A 140 -0.17 10.54 11.72
N SER A 141 -1.11 11.20 11.02
CA SER A 141 -2.16 11.99 11.66
C SER A 141 -3.42 12.07 10.80
N TYR A 142 -4.55 12.41 11.42
CA TYR A 142 -5.79 12.74 10.69
C TYR A 142 -5.59 13.93 9.76
N ARG A 143 -4.81 14.96 10.18
CA ARG A 143 -4.42 16.09 9.33
C ARG A 143 -3.77 15.63 8.04
N SER A 144 -2.90 14.62 8.10
CA SER A 144 -2.26 14.08 6.89
C SER A 144 -3.27 13.51 5.90
N LEU A 145 -4.29 12.81 6.38
CA LEU A 145 -5.38 12.32 5.52
C LEU A 145 -6.10 13.48 4.84
N LEU A 146 -6.43 14.55 5.60
CA LEU A 146 -7.10 15.73 5.06
C LEU A 146 -6.25 16.44 4.00
N LEU A 147 -4.94 16.60 4.21
CA LEU A 147 -4.04 17.21 3.23
C LEU A 147 -3.97 16.41 1.92
N TRP A 148 -3.93 15.09 1.99
CA TRP A 148 -3.99 14.25 0.79
C TRP A 148 -5.33 14.37 0.05
N ILE A 149 -6.42 14.49 0.78
CA ILE A 149 -7.75 14.70 0.20
C ILE A 149 -7.82 16.07 -0.50
N GLU A 150 -7.27 17.11 0.10
CA GLU A 150 -7.22 18.44 -0.53
C GLU A 150 -6.33 18.43 -1.79
N LEU A 151 -5.21 17.71 -1.76
CA LEU A 151 -4.39 17.55 -2.97
C LEU A 151 -5.15 16.81 -4.08
N ALA A 152 -5.90 15.77 -3.74
CA ALA A 152 -6.72 15.06 -4.72
C ALA A 152 -7.80 15.94 -5.34
N LYS A 153 -8.42 16.84 -4.56
CA LYS A 153 -9.40 17.83 -5.08
C LYS A 153 -8.77 18.81 -6.08
N LYS A 154 -7.49 19.15 -5.91
CA LYS A 154 -6.75 20.02 -6.84
C LYS A 154 -6.43 19.33 -8.18
N HIS A 155 -6.29 18.02 -8.19
CA HIS A 155 -5.93 17.20 -9.36
C HIS A 155 -7.03 16.20 -9.71
N PRO A 156 -8.20 16.65 -10.18
CA PRO A 156 -9.35 15.77 -10.44
C PRO A 156 -9.10 14.73 -11.52
N GLU A 157 -8.12 14.94 -12.39
CA GLU A 157 -7.70 14.03 -13.44
C GLU A 157 -6.78 12.89 -12.94
N THR A 158 -6.19 13.04 -11.73
CA THR A 158 -5.30 12.06 -11.11
C THR A 158 -6.08 11.25 -10.07
N ARG A 159 -6.06 9.92 -10.16
CA ARG A 159 -6.64 9.03 -9.16
C ARG A 159 -5.63 8.75 -8.06
N PHE A 160 -5.96 9.10 -6.84
CA PHE A 160 -5.13 8.86 -5.66
C PHE A 160 -5.57 7.60 -4.93
N GLY A 161 -4.63 6.69 -4.68
CA GLY A 161 -4.91 5.46 -3.95
C GLY A 161 -3.99 5.30 -2.73
N ILE A 162 -4.57 4.94 -1.59
CA ILE A 162 -3.83 4.63 -0.36
C ILE A 162 -4.28 3.30 0.21
N TYR A 163 -3.33 2.55 0.78
CA TYR A 163 -3.61 1.39 1.62
C TYR A 163 -3.32 1.78 3.07
N THR A 164 -4.32 1.70 3.91
CA THR A 164 -4.19 2.19 5.28
C THR A 164 -4.84 1.26 6.30
N LYS A 165 -4.29 1.27 7.51
CA LYS A 165 -4.85 0.67 8.73
C LYS A 165 -5.32 1.73 9.74
N ARG A 166 -5.34 3.00 9.34
CA ARG A 166 -5.87 4.11 10.15
C ARG A 166 -7.40 4.19 10.03
N PHE A 167 -8.07 3.10 10.33
CA PHE A 167 -9.51 2.95 10.11
C PHE A 167 -10.35 3.96 10.88
N SER A 168 -9.93 4.35 12.09
CA SER A 168 -10.62 5.38 12.86
C SER A 168 -10.70 6.71 12.10
N TRP A 169 -9.58 7.13 11.47
CA TRP A 169 -9.55 8.37 10.68
C TRP A 169 -10.39 8.28 9.42
N VAL A 170 -10.44 7.11 8.79
CA VAL A 170 -11.32 6.85 7.63
C VAL A 170 -12.79 6.99 8.05
N VAL A 171 -13.16 6.39 9.19
CA VAL A 171 -14.52 6.46 9.75
C VAL A 171 -14.88 7.89 10.16
N ASP A 172 -13.96 8.59 10.83
CA ASP A 172 -14.19 9.98 11.26
C ASP A 172 -14.43 10.90 10.06
N TYR A 173 -13.61 10.77 9.01
CA TYR A 173 -13.84 11.51 7.77
C TYR A 173 -15.19 11.19 7.13
N LEU A 174 -15.59 9.93 7.08
CA LEU A 174 -16.87 9.52 6.50
C LEU A 174 -18.08 9.97 7.33
N ARG A 175 -17.94 10.12 8.64
CA ARG A 175 -18.98 10.71 9.51
C ARG A 175 -19.18 12.19 9.20
N GLU A 176 -18.10 12.92 8.96
CA GLU A 176 -18.13 14.36 8.68
C GLU A 176 -18.59 14.66 7.24
N ASN A 177 -18.14 13.86 6.27
CA ASN A 177 -18.25 14.16 4.84
C ASN A 177 -19.08 13.17 4.03
N ASN A 178 -19.52 12.08 4.63
CA ASN A 178 -20.28 10.98 4.04
C ASN A 178 -19.54 10.17 2.94
N LYS A 179 -18.70 10.78 2.11
CA LYS A 179 -17.94 10.14 1.03
C LYS A 179 -16.60 10.84 0.78
N PHE A 180 -15.65 10.11 0.20
CA PHE A 180 -14.41 10.66 -0.33
C PHE A 180 -14.62 11.36 -1.67
N PRO A 181 -13.69 12.25 -2.11
CA PRO A 181 -13.68 12.73 -3.49
C PRO A 181 -13.66 11.59 -4.50
N ALA A 182 -14.25 11.81 -5.67
CA ALA A 182 -14.43 10.77 -6.69
C ALA A 182 -13.10 10.18 -7.21
N ASN A 183 -12.01 10.89 -7.04
CA ASN A 183 -10.67 10.48 -7.44
C ASN A 183 -9.75 10.08 -6.25
N PHE A 184 -10.33 9.85 -5.05
CA PHE A 184 -9.58 9.46 -3.86
C PHE A 184 -10.06 8.10 -3.33
N PHE A 185 -9.20 7.10 -3.40
CA PHE A 185 -9.53 5.71 -3.12
C PHE A 185 -8.79 5.20 -1.88
N ILE A 186 -9.55 4.92 -0.84
CA ILE A 186 -9.06 4.22 0.35
C ILE A 186 -9.14 2.72 0.09
N ASN A 187 -8.03 2.01 0.27
CA ASN A 187 -7.99 0.57 0.38
C ASN A 187 -7.78 0.23 1.86
N ALA A 188 -8.86 -0.04 2.59
CA ALA A 188 -8.81 -0.44 3.99
C ALA A 188 -8.12 -1.80 4.09
N SER A 189 -6.92 -1.82 4.65
CA SER A 189 -6.05 -3.00 4.65
C SER A 189 -6.46 -3.99 5.74
N GLU A 190 -7.26 -4.98 5.36
CA GLU A 190 -7.73 -6.05 6.23
C GLU A 190 -6.65 -7.11 6.44
N TRP A 191 -6.45 -7.46 7.70
CA TRP A 191 -5.54 -8.51 8.13
C TRP A 191 -6.07 -9.13 9.43
N ASN A 192 -6.29 -10.44 9.44
CA ASN A 192 -6.82 -11.14 10.61
C ASN A 192 -8.06 -10.46 11.22
N HIS A 193 -9.03 -10.10 10.38
CA HIS A 193 -10.31 -9.50 10.79
C HIS A 193 -10.19 -8.19 11.61
N ASN A 194 -9.07 -7.47 11.48
CA ASN A 194 -8.79 -6.24 12.23
C ASN A 194 -9.77 -5.09 12.01
N ILE A 195 -10.63 -5.19 10.98
CA ILE A 195 -11.61 -4.15 10.61
C ILE A 195 -13.07 -4.59 10.81
N ASP A 196 -13.34 -5.80 11.30
CA ASP A 196 -14.71 -6.36 11.33
C ASP A 196 -15.71 -5.47 12.07
N SER A 197 -15.33 -4.88 13.18
CA SER A 197 -16.16 -3.95 13.93
C SER A 197 -16.45 -2.63 13.20
N LEU A 198 -15.64 -2.27 12.20
CA LEU A 198 -15.74 -1.01 11.47
C LEU A 198 -16.30 -1.20 10.06
N LYS A 199 -16.37 -2.43 9.55
CA LYS A 199 -16.91 -2.73 8.21
C LYS A 199 -18.24 -2.03 7.91
N PRO A 200 -19.25 -2.05 8.79
CA PRO A 200 -20.54 -1.40 8.51
C PRO A 200 -20.44 0.11 8.25
N GLN A 201 -19.37 0.75 8.72
CA GLN A 201 -19.16 2.19 8.56
C GLN A 201 -18.41 2.57 7.28
N ILE A 202 -17.63 1.63 6.72
CA ILE A 202 -16.76 1.86 5.55
C ILE A 202 -17.19 1.09 4.30
N GLU A 203 -18.00 0.04 4.45
CA GLU A 203 -18.47 -0.80 3.36
C GLU A 203 -19.23 0.02 2.30
N GLY A 204 -18.95 -0.24 1.02
CA GLY A 204 -19.52 0.52 -0.09
C GLY A 204 -18.99 1.96 -0.25
N LYS A 205 -18.18 2.45 0.70
CA LYS A 205 -17.58 3.79 0.67
C LYS A 205 -16.07 3.77 0.45
N THR A 206 -15.44 2.64 0.72
CA THR A 206 -14.01 2.36 0.51
C THR A 206 -13.84 0.98 -0.07
N ASN A 207 -12.73 0.73 -0.73
CA ASN A 207 -12.31 -0.65 -1.01
C ASN A 207 -11.87 -1.32 0.31
N ILE A 208 -12.11 -2.60 0.43
CA ILE A 208 -11.45 -3.45 1.43
C ILE A 208 -10.38 -4.25 0.69
N PHE A 209 -9.14 -4.22 1.18
CA PHE A 209 -8.03 -5.00 0.64
C PHE A 209 -7.59 -6.02 1.66
N ALA A 210 -8.02 -7.27 1.47
CA ALA A 210 -7.79 -8.35 2.41
C ALA A 210 -6.54 -9.17 2.05
N TYR A 211 -5.77 -9.54 3.06
CA TYR A 211 -4.71 -10.51 2.93
C TYR A 211 -5.25 -11.90 3.27
N CYS A 212 -4.86 -12.89 2.48
CA CYS A 212 -5.34 -14.25 2.54
C CYS A 212 -4.13 -15.21 2.59
N ASP A 213 -4.09 -16.07 3.56
CA ASP A 213 -2.95 -16.98 3.72
C ASP A 213 -3.20 -18.40 3.21
N SER A 214 -4.45 -18.76 2.91
CA SER A 214 -4.86 -20.08 2.46
C SER A 214 -5.88 -20.04 1.32
N LEU A 215 -6.01 -21.17 0.61
CA LEU A 215 -7.04 -21.34 -0.42
C LEU A 215 -8.45 -21.47 0.19
N ALA A 216 -8.55 -21.96 1.42
CA ALA A 216 -9.82 -22.02 2.14
C ALA A 216 -10.35 -20.61 2.44
N GLU A 217 -9.51 -19.75 2.96
CA GLU A 217 -9.85 -18.34 3.21
C GLU A 217 -10.16 -17.59 1.91
N ALA A 218 -9.40 -17.86 0.83
CA ALA A 218 -9.70 -17.30 -0.50
C ALA A 218 -11.11 -17.68 -0.97
N GLN A 219 -11.55 -18.91 -0.69
CA GLN A 219 -12.91 -19.34 -1.02
C GLN A 219 -13.96 -18.52 -0.28
N GLU A 220 -13.73 -18.19 1.00
CA GLU A 220 -14.65 -17.36 1.78
C GLU A 220 -14.75 -15.93 1.22
N TYR A 221 -13.64 -15.34 0.78
CA TYR A 221 -13.67 -14.03 0.13
C TYR A 221 -14.36 -14.07 -1.22
N LEU A 222 -14.19 -15.14 -2.01
CA LEU A 222 -14.95 -15.35 -3.25
C LEU A 222 -16.46 -15.45 -2.99
N ASP A 223 -16.86 -16.14 -1.91
CA ASP A 223 -18.26 -16.27 -1.50
C ASP A 223 -18.87 -14.93 -1.08
N LYS A 224 -18.06 -14.04 -0.51
CA LYS A 224 -18.42 -12.66 -0.16
C LYS A 224 -18.39 -11.69 -1.37
N GLY A 225 -18.09 -12.16 -2.57
CA GLY A 225 -18.04 -11.35 -3.79
C GLY A 225 -16.78 -10.50 -3.96
N TYR A 226 -15.72 -10.76 -3.19
CA TYR A 226 -14.45 -10.07 -3.37
C TYR A 226 -13.79 -10.48 -4.69
N ARG A 227 -13.08 -9.56 -5.31
CA ARG A 227 -12.22 -9.82 -6.45
C ARG A 227 -10.85 -10.28 -5.99
N MET A 228 -10.22 -11.18 -6.72
CA MET A 228 -8.83 -11.54 -6.45
C MET A 228 -7.88 -10.56 -7.13
N CYS A 229 -6.80 -10.18 -6.43
CA CYS A 229 -5.73 -9.37 -7.00
C CYS A 229 -5.17 -10.01 -8.28
N ARG A 230 -5.22 -9.29 -9.40
CA ARG A 230 -4.81 -9.81 -10.72
C ARG A 230 -3.31 -10.02 -10.84
N ALA A 231 -2.52 -9.35 -10.01
CA ALA A 231 -1.06 -9.49 -10.02
C ALA A 231 -0.57 -10.83 -9.46
N ILE A 232 -1.43 -11.60 -8.78
CA ILE A 232 -1.07 -12.84 -8.08
C ILE A 232 -2.00 -13.97 -8.52
N ASP A 233 -1.44 -15.15 -8.84
CA ASP A 233 -2.23 -16.36 -9.13
C ASP A 233 -2.60 -17.14 -7.85
N TYR A 234 -3.41 -18.19 -7.98
CA TYR A 234 -3.86 -19.02 -6.86
C TYR A 234 -2.73 -19.78 -6.14
N ARG A 235 -1.51 -19.75 -6.65
CA ARG A 235 -0.30 -20.30 -6.00
C ARG A 235 0.58 -19.21 -5.38
N GLY A 236 0.09 -17.98 -5.30
CA GLY A 236 0.87 -16.86 -4.79
C GLY A 236 2.00 -16.39 -5.72
N ARG A 237 1.96 -16.74 -7.02
CA ARG A 237 2.98 -16.33 -7.99
C ARG A 237 2.53 -15.10 -8.74
N HIS A 238 3.49 -14.25 -9.13
CA HIS A 238 3.19 -13.10 -9.98
C HIS A 238 2.71 -13.52 -11.38
N THR A 239 1.62 -12.92 -11.82
CA THR A 239 1.02 -13.16 -13.15
C THR A 239 1.69 -12.35 -14.26
N GLY A 240 2.44 -11.31 -13.90
CA GLY A 240 2.97 -10.30 -14.82
C GLY A 240 2.06 -9.07 -14.98
N ILE A 241 0.78 -9.15 -14.60
CA ILE A 241 -0.15 -8.00 -14.63
C ILE A 241 0.27 -6.99 -13.57
N LYS A 242 0.41 -5.73 -13.97
CA LYS A 242 0.78 -4.63 -13.08
C LYS A 242 -0.44 -3.88 -12.55
N CYS A 243 -0.24 -3.08 -11.49
CA CYS A 243 -1.35 -2.34 -10.88
C CYS A 243 -1.96 -1.28 -11.81
N ASP A 244 -1.13 -0.61 -12.64
CA ASP A 244 -1.60 0.36 -13.63
C ASP A 244 -2.44 -0.29 -14.77
N GLU A 245 -2.21 -1.57 -15.05
CA GLU A 245 -3.05 -2.34 -15.97
C GLU A 245 -4.33 -2.84 -15.28
N CYS A 246 -4.24 -3.19 -13.99
CA CYS A 246 -5.35 -3.75 -13.21
C CYS A 246 -6.37 -2.68 -12.81
N GLY A 247 -5.96 -1.62 -12.13
CA GLY A 247 -6.80 -0.48 -11.73
C GLY A 247 -7.84 -0.71 -10.64
N TYR A 248 -8.00 -1.91 -10.06
CA TYR A 248 -9.00 -2.18 -9.01
C TYR A 248 -8.87 -1.23 -7.82
N CYS A 249 -7.67 -1.10 -7.29
CA CYS A 249 -7.38 -0.32 -6.10
C CYS A 249 -7.36 1.19 -6.32
N TYR A 250 -7.54 1.63 -7.57
CA TYR A 250 -7.53 3.04 -8.00
C TYR A 250 -8.88 3.46 -8.61
N GLY A 251 -9.94 2.71 -8.29
CA GLY A 251 -11.30 3.07 -8.66
C GLY A 251 -11.64 3.04 -10.14
N ARG A 252 -10.84 2.37 -10.97
CA ARG A 252 -11.15 2.22 -12.41
C ARG A 252 -12.49 1.50 -12.63
N TYR A 253 -12.93 0.74 -11.64
CA TYR A 253 -14.19 -0.02 -11.63
C TYR A 253 -15.09 0.35 -10.44
N GLY A 254 -14.93 1.58 -9.90
CA GLY A 254 -15.63 2.01 -8.69
C GLY A 254 -15.05 1.40 -7.41
N ILE A 255 -15.88 1.20 -6.39
CA ILE A 255 -15.50 0.54 -5.14
C ILE A 255 -15.48 -0.96 -5.35
N VAL A 256 -14.31 -1.57 -5.18
CA VAL A 256 -14.08 -3.01 -5.38
C VAL A 256 -13.33 -3.58 -4.19
N ASN A 257 -13.96 -4.52 -3.48
CA ASN A 257 -13.27 -5.28 -2.46
C ASN A 257 -12.34 -6.32 -3.10
N VAL A 258 -11.08 -6.34 -2.68
CA VAL A 258 -10.03 -7.16 -3.25
C VAL A 258 -9.38 -8.00 -2.17
N PHE A 259 -9.07 -9.26 -2.46
CA PHE A 259 -8.16 -10.04 -1.65
C PHE A 259 -6.89 -10.40 -2.42
N VAL A 260 -5.80 -10.62 -1.69
CA VAL A 260 -4.53 -11.08 -2.24
C VAL A 260 -4.03 -12.29 -1.46
N LEU A 261 -3.62 -13.33 -2.17
CA LEU A 261 -2.98 -14.50 -1.56
C LEU A 261 -1.55 -14.20 -1.13
N ASP A 262 -1.11 -14.88 -0.07
CA ASP A 262 0.26 -14.82 0.40
C ASP A 262 1.24 -15.18 -0.74
N HIS A 263 2.02 -14.20 -1.14
CA HIS A 263 2.99 -14.33 -2.23
C HIS A 263 4.44 -14.33 -1.74
N SER A 264 4.65 -14.47 -0.43
CA SER A 264 5.96 -14.76 0.17
C SER A 264 6.48 -16.13 -0.29
N SER A 265 7.75 -16.39 -0.11
CA SER A 265 8.34 -17.71 -0.42
C SER A 265 7.67 -18.84 0.38
N ALA A 266 7.38 -18.59 1.66
CA ALA A 266 6.69 -19.55 2.53
C ALA A 266 5.23 -19.76 2.10
N GLY A 267 4.52 -18.68 1.79
CA GLY A 267 3.15 -18.69 1.30
C GLY A 267 3.01 -19.49 0.01
N ARG A 268 3.88 -19.28 -0.96
CA ARG A 268 3.88 -20.06 -2.21
C ARG A 268 4.04 -21.54 -1.99
N VAL A 269 4.89 -21.96 -1.04
CA VAL A 269 5.06 -23.39 -0.69
C VAL A 269 3.78 -23.92 -0.06
N ARG A 270 3.16 -23.20 0.86
CA ARG A 270 1.90 -23.56 1.50
C ARG A 270 0.77 -23.72 0.48
N LEU A 271 0.51 -22.68 -0.31
CA LEU A 271 -0.53 -22.67 -1.34
C LEU A 271 -0.35 -23.77 -2.39
N ALA A 272 0.91 -24.10 -2.76
CA ALA A 272 1.17 -25.20 -3.66
C ALA A 272 0.80 -26.58 -3.06
N LYS A 273 1.01 -26.77 -1.75
CA LYS A 273 0.58 -27.99 -1.03
C LYS A 273 -0.93 -28.10 -0.98
N GLU A 274 -1.63 -27.01 -0.63
CA GLU A 274 -3.10 -26.96 -0.60
C GLU A 274 -3.70 -27.22 -1.98
N ALA A 275 -3.17 -26.59 -3.04
CA ALA A 275 -3.60 -26.83 -4.41
C ALA A 275 -3.43 -28.31 -4.82
N LYS A 276 -2.32 -28.96 -4.41
CA LYS A 276 -2.12 -30.39 -4.65
C LYS A 276 -3.16 -31.26 -3.92
N GLN A 277 -3.55 -30.87 -2.71
CA GLN A 277 -4.58 -31.56 -1.95
C GLN A 277 -5.96 -31.39 -2.61
N LEU A 278 -6.35 -30.15 -2.94
CA LEU A 278 -7.61 -29.87 -3.65
C LEU A 278 -7.70 -30.61 -5.00
N LYS A 279 -6.58 -30.76 -5.71
CA LYS A 279 -6.54 -31.53 -6.95
C LYS A 279 -6.85 -33.03 -6.70
N LYS A 280 -6.31 -33.63 -5.63
CA LYS A 280 -6.63 -35.02 -5.25
C LYS A 280 -8.10 -35.20 -4.90
N GLU A 281 -8.72 -34.16 -4.34
CA GLU A 281 -10.14 -34.14 -3.97
C GLU A 281 -11.08 -33.77 -5.14
N GLY A 282 -10.54 -33.48 -6.33
CA GLY A 282 -11.33 -33.07 -7.49
C GLY A 282 -11.95 -31.66 -7.38
N LYS A 283 -11.49 -30.82 -6.43
CA LYS A 283 -12.05 -29.52 -6.13
C LYS A 283 -11.27 -28.35 -6.77
N LEU A 284 -10.04 -28.59 -7.20
CA LEU A 284 -9.14 -27.52 -7.67
C LEU A 284 -9.68 -26.79 -8.89
N ASP A 285 -10.23 -27.51 -9.88
CA ASP A 285 -10.68 -26.93 -11.15
C ASP A 285 -11.87 -25.98 -10.92
N ALA A 286 -12.80 -26.34 -10.04
CA ALA A 286 -13.92 -25.47 -9.67
C ALA A 286 -13.42 -24.19 -8.99
N MET A 287 -12.46 -24.31 -8.08
CA MET A 287 -11.87 -23.17 -7.39
C MET A 287 -11.10 -22.25 -8.34
N THR A 288 -10.23 -22.81 -9.20
CA THR A 288 -9.44 -22.02 -10.17
C THR A 288 -10.33 -21.31 -11.18
N SER A 289 -11.42 -21.95 -11.60
CA SER A 289 -12.44 -21.32 -12.46
C SER A 289 -13.11 -20.12 -11.79
N ARG A 290 -13.42 -20.23 -10.50
CA ARG A 290 -13.98 -19.11 -9.72
C ARG A 290 -12.98 -17.97 -9.55
N ILE A 291 -11.70 -18.29 -9.28
CA ILE A 291 -10.63 -17.32 -9.20
C ILE A 291 -10.46 -16.59 -10.54
N ALA A 292 -10.40 -17.33 -11.65
CA ALA A 292 -10.28 -16.75 -12.98
C ALA A 292 -11.44 -15.76 -13.26
N LYS A 293 -12.68 -16.18 -12.97
CA LYS A 293 -13.86 -15.31 -13.07
C LYS A 293 -13.76 -14.07 -12.17
N ALA A 294 -13.25 -14.23 -10.95
CA ALA A 294 -13.05 -13.10 -10.02
C ALA A 294 -11.91 -12.15 -10.43
N GLN A 295 -11.03 -12.60 -11.33
CA GLN A 295 -9.96 -11.77 -11.92
C GLN A 295 -10.34 -11.18 -13.28
N GLU A 296 -11.35 -11.75 -13.95
CA GLU A 296 -11.90 -11.17 -15.17
C GLU A 296 -12.54 -9.83 -14.84
N THR A 297 -12.06 -8.82 -15.49
CA THR A 297 -12.76 -7.54 -15.49
C THR A 297 -13.94 -7.67 -16.43
N GLU A 298 -15.07 -7.18 -16.02
CA GLU A 298 -16.17 -6.90 -16.93
C GLU A 298 -15.69 -5.83 -17.92
N SER A 299 -14.97 -6.27 -18.95
CA SER A 299 -14.47 -5.42 -20.03
C SER A 299 -15.60 -4.83 -20.87
N LYS A 300 -16.87 -5.01 -20.47
CA LYS A 300 -18.06 -4.62 -21.22
C LYS A 300 -18.90 -3.52 -20.59
N GLU A 301 -18.66 -3.08 -19.35
CA GLU A 301 -19.49 -2.05 -18.71
C GLU A 301 -18.79 -0.70 -18.40
N ALA A 302 -17.50 -0.59 -18.67
CA ALA A 302 -16.75 0.66 -18.41
C ALA A 302 -16.80 1.66 -19.58
N VAL A 303 -17.65 1.44 -20.58
CA VAL A 303 -17.87 2.37 -21.71
C VAL A 303 -19.36 2.66 -21.84
N LYS A 304 -19.86 3.49 -20.93
CA LYS A 304 -21.02 4.37 -21.15
C LYS A 304 -20.88 5.63 -20.33
#